data_8ed00c02c0320e2843cc0ad3601f4757
#
_entry.id   8ed00c02c0320e2843cc0ad3601f4757
#
_cell.length_a   1.000
_cell.length_b   1.000
_cell.length_c   1.000
_cell.angle_alpha   90.00
_cell.angle_beta   90.00
_cell.angle_gamma   90.00
#
_symmetry.space_group_name_H-M   'P 1'
#
loop_
_entity.id
_entity.type
_entity.pdbx_description
1 polymer ?
#
loop_
_entity_poly.entity_id
_entity_poly.type
_entity_poly.pdbx_seq_one_letter_code
_entity_poly.pdbx_strand_id
1 'polypeptide(L)'
;MGVEKMYGEKTELEKLHAKIRVCKKCELWKTRTRAVPGEGPENAKIRFIGLSPGANEDLQGRPFVGRAGKLLDELLNSIKLRRKDVFITSVLKCRPPHNRMPKA
;
A
#
# COMPACT_ATOMS: atom_id res chain seq x y z
N MET A 1 1.42 -18.68 -8.84
CA MET A 1 1.26 -18.43 -7.75
C MET A 1 1.58 -19.50 -6.81
N GLY A 2 0.86 -20.10 -6.42
CA GLY A 2 0.81 -20.85 -5.32
C GLY A 2 1.94 -21.76 -4.99
N VAL A 3 2.46 -22.48 -5.93
CA VAL A 3 3.51 -23.47 -5.64
C VAL A 3 4.73 -22.84 -5.00
N GLU A 4 5.19 -21.73 -5.57
CA GLU A 4 6.36 -21.05 -5.03
C GLU A 4 6.10 -20.53 -3.63
N LYS A 5 4.92 -19.95 -3.40
CA LYS A 5 4.56 -19.47 -2.08
C LYS A 5 4.45 -20.61 -1.07
N MET A 6 3.93 -21.74 -1.50
CA MET A 6 3.82 -22.91 -0.62
C MET A 6 5.18 -23.40 -0.16
N TYR A 7 6.20 -23.25 -0.97
CA TYR A 7 7.56 -23.66 -0.62
C TYR A 7 8.41 -22.53 -0.09
N GLY A 8 7.80 -21.38 0.22
CA GLY A 8 8.49 -20.31 0.88
C GLY A 8 9.24 -19.35 -0.01
N GLU A 9 9.26 -19.59 -1.32
CA GLU A 9 9.89 -18.63 -2.22
C GLU A 9 9.03 -17.39 -2.36
N LYS A 10 9.68 -16.22 -2.33
CA LYS A 10 9.02 -14.93 -2.43
C LYS A 10 9.48 -14.19 -3.66
N THR A 11 8.57 -13.46 -4.30
CA THR A 11 8.95 -12.54 -5.37
C THR A 11 9.75 -11.38 -4.80
N GLU A 12 10.41 -10.63 -5.67
CA GLU A 12 11.15 -9.43 -5.23
C GLU A 12 10.21 -8.43 -4.58
N LEU A 13 9.00 -8.27 -5.10
CA LEU A 13 8.03 -7.37 -4.51
C LEU A 13 7.61 -7.84 -3.11
N GLU A 14 7.37 -9.12 -2.93
CA GLU A 14 7.01 -9.65 -1.62
C GLU A 14 8.14 -9.45 -0.61
N LYS A 15 9.39 -9.62 -1.03
CA LYS A 15 10.54 -9.36 -0.17
C LYS A 15 10.62 -7.88 0.22
N LEU A 16 10.36 -7.00 -0.73
CA LEU A 16 10.35 -5.56 -0.46
C LEU A 16 9.22 -5.21 0.51
N HIS A 17 8.04 -5.74 0.30
CA HIS A 17 6.91 -5.50 1.19
C HIS A 17 7.21 -5.96 2.62
N ALA A 18 7.88 -7.09 2.77
CA ALA A 18 8.27 -7.58 4.10
C ALA A 18 9.23 -6.60 4.79
N LYS A 19 10.17 -6.05 4.03
CA LYS A 19 11.10 -5.03 4.58
C LYS A 19 10.35 -3.76 4.97
N ILE A 20 9.39 -3.35 4.17
CA ILE A 20 8.60 -2.14 4.46
C ILE A 20 7.79 -2.32 5.74
N ARG A 21 7.23 -3.50 5.96
CA ARG A 21 6.40 -3.75 7.16
C ARG A 21 7.16 -3.57 8.46
N VAL A 22 8.47 -3.78 8.45
CA VAL A 22 9.31 -3.64 9.65
C VAL A 22 10.28 -2.46 9.55
N CYS A 23 10.08 -1.57 8.58
CA CYS A 23 11.01 -0.47 8.34
C CYS A 23 11.04 0.54 9.49
N LYS A 24 12.23 0.96 9.87
CA LYS A 24 12.45 1.95 10.92
C LYS A 24 13.42 3.04 10.47
N LYS A 25 13.47 3.32 9.17
CA LYS A 25 14.45 4.26 8.62
C LYS A 25 14.13 5.72 8.89
N CYS A 26 12.89 6.05 9.25
CA CYS A 26 12.52 7.42 9.60
C CYS A 26 11.63 7.36 10.84
N GLU A 27 11.34 8.53 11.43
CA GLU A 27 10.62 8.58 12.70
C GLU A 27 9.17 8.11 12.63
N LEU A 28 8.59 8.00 11.43
CA LEU A 28 7.16 7.67 11.28
C LEU A 28 6.79 6.28 11.81
N TRP A 29 7.75 5.37 11.89
CA TRP A 29 7.47 4.04 12.44
C TRP A 29 7.02 4.10 13.90
N LYS A 30 7.41 5.16 14.62
CA LYS A 30 7.14 5.28 16.06
C LYS A 30 5.66 5.50 16.35
N THR A 31 4.93 6.10 15.43
CA THR A 31 3.53 6.45 15.66
C THR A 31 2.56 5.69 14.75
N ARG A 32 3.06 4.94 13.78
CA ARG A 32 2.20 4.14 12.92
C ARG A 32 1.67 2.92 13.68
N THR A 33 0.49 2.44 13.28
CA THR A 33 0.01 1.13 13.73
C THR A 33 0.57 0.04 12.83
N ARG A 34 0.46 0.24 11.51
CA ARG A 34 0.99 -0.70 10.51
C ARG A 34 1.57 0.07 9.34
N ALA A 35 2.68 -0.41 8.80
CA ALA A 35 3.17 0.11 7.52
C ALA A 35 2.23 -0.33 6.40
N VAL A 36 2.19 0.45 5.34
CA VAL A 36 1.31 0.19 4.19
C VAL A 36 2.19 0.07 2.94
N PRO A 37 2.64 -1.14 2.61
CA PRO A 37 3.55 -1.31 1.46
C PRO A 37 2.89 -1.08 0.12
N GLY A 38 1.63 -1.48 -0.02
CA GLY A 38 0.94 -1.43 -1.30
C GLY A 38 0.32 -2.79 -1.61
N GLU A 39 -0.46 -2.86 -2.68
CA GLU A 39 -1.07 -4.12 -3.09
C GLU A 39 -1.38 -4.12 -4.58
N GLY A 40 -1.45 -5.33 -5.14
CA GLY A 40 -1.74 -5.56 -6.55
C GLY A 40 -0.66 -6.38 -7.22
N PRO A 41 -0.88 -6.78 -8.47
CA PRO A 41 0.11 -7.57 -9.19
C PRO A 41 1.36 -6.74 -9.49
N GLU A 42 2.51 -7.36 -9.35
CA GLU A 42 3.77 -6.63 -9.56
C GLU A 42 3.99 -6.24 -11.02
N ASN A 43 3.32 -6.92 -11.94
CA ASN A 43 3.41 -6.61 -13.37
C ASN A 43 2.22 -5.77 -13.87
N ALA A 44 1.50 -5.12 -12.98
CA ALA A 44 0.36 -4.29 -13.37
C ALA A 44 0.79 -3.18 -14.33
N LYS A 45 -0.02 -2.95 -15.35
CA LYS A 45 0.24 -1.90 -16.33
C LYS A 45 -0.08 -0.51 -15.81
N ILE A 46 -1.01 -0.43 -14.85
CA ILE A 46 -1.45 0.83 -14.26
C ILE A 46 -1.14 0.80 -12.78
N ARG A 47 -0.53 1.87 -12.28
CA ARG A 47 -0.18 2.01 -10.87
C ARG A 47 -0.72 3.32 -10.35
N PHE A 48 -1.30 3.28 -9.16
CA PHE A 48 -1.79 4.46 -8.48
C PHE A 48 -0.90 4.72 -7.28
N ILE A 49 -0.38 5.94 -7.18
CA ILE A 49 0.53 6.32 -6.11
C ILE A 49 -0.08 7.49 -5.36
N GLY A 50 -0.52 7.25 -4.14
CA GLY A 50 -1.03 8.29 -3.26
C GLY A 50 0.08 8.95 -2.48
N LEU A 51 -0.30 9.86 -1.58
CA LEU A 51 0.66 10.61 -0.79
C LEU A 51 1.10 9.84 0.46
N SER A 52 0.15 9.48 1.29
CA SER A 52 0.45 8.82 2.57
C SER A 52 -0.78 8.08 3.08
N PRO A 53 -0.57 7.08 3.96
CA PRO A 53 -1.70 6.38 4.59
C PRO A 53 -2.45 7.30 5.56
N GLY A 54 -3.78 7.17 5.57
CA GLY A 54 -4.61 7.79 6.58
C GLY A 54 -4.90 6.82 7.71
N ALA A 55 -5.90 7.14 8.54
CA ALA A 55 -6.24 6.33 9.71
C ALA A 55 -6.67 4.92 9.34
N ASN A 56 -7.53 4.78 8.33
CA ASN A 56 -8.03 3.45 7.94
C ASN A 56 -6.92 2.60 7.34
N GLU A 57 -6.07 3.19 6.53
CA GLU A 57 -4.93 2.49 5.94
C GLU A 57 -3.96 2.02 7.02
N ASP A 58 -3.70 2.87 8.00
CA ASP A 58 -2.81 2.55 9.11
C ASP A 58 -3.34 1.38 9.94
N LEU A 59 -4.65 1.32 10.15
CA LEU A 59 -5.26 0.23 10.89
C LEU A 59 -5.23 -1.09 10.12
N GLN A 60 -5.44 -1.06 8.83
CA GLN A 60 -5.55 -2.27 8.02
C GLN A 60 -4.23 -2.70 7.37
N GLY A 61 -3.27 -1.79 7.22
CA GLY A 61 -2.03 -2.08 6.50
C GLY A 61 -2.24 -2.16 5.00
N ARG A 62 -3.32 -1.60 4.48
CA ARG A 62 -3.69 -1.63 3.06
C ARG A 62 -3.87 -0.22 2.51
N PRO A 63 -3.47 0.02 1.25
CA PRO A 63 -3.62 1.35 0.65
C PRO A 63 -5.07 1.62 0.23
N PHE A 64 -5.47 2.88 0.30
CA PHE A 64 -6.75 3.34 -0.25
C PHE A 64 -7.95 2.54 0.24
N VAL A 65 -8.12 2.45 1.57
CA VAL A 65 -9.26 1.75 2.17
C VAL A 65 -10.19 2.69 2.92
N GLY A 66 -9.94 4.00 2.88
CA GLY A 66 -10.82 5.00 3.46
C GLY A 66 -11.71 5.65 2.41
N ARG A 67 -12.08 6.90 2.65
CA ARG A 67 -12.99 7.63 1.76
C ARG A 67 -12.43 7.78 0.35
N ALA A 68 -11.16 8.18 0.23
CA ALA A 68 -10.51 8.29 -1.08
C ALA A 68 -10.44 6.93 -1.78
N GLY A 69 -10.30 5.87 -1.01
CA GLY A 69 -10.30 4.51 -1.56
C GLY A 69 -11.62 4.12 -2.18
N LYS A 70 -12.73 4.53 -1.57
CA LYS A 70 -14.06 4.28 -2.15
C LYS A 70 -14.21 5.00 -3.48
N LEU A 71 -13.74 6.25 -3.55
CA LEU A 71 -13.77 6.99 -4.80
C LEU A 71 -12.92 6.31 -5.86
N LEU A 72 -11.73 5.85 -5.49
CA LEU A 72 -10.87 5.12 -6.42
C LEU A 72 -11.59 3.87 -6.95
N ASP A 73 -12.25 3.11 -6.07
CA ASP A 73 -12.98 1.92 -6.49
C ASP A 73 -14.08 2.26 -7.50
N GLU A 74 -14.82 3.34 -7.27
CA GLU A 74 -15.86 3.79 -8.19
C GLU A 74 -15.28 4.20 -9.54
N LEU A 75 -14.17 4.93 -9.52
CA LEU A 75 -13.51 5.34 -10.77
C LEU A 75 -12.98 4.14 -11.54
N LEU A 76 -12.38 3.17 -10.86
CA LEU A 76 -11.92 1.95 -11.51
C LEU A 76 -13.09 1.20 -12.15
N ASN A 77 -14.20 1.06 -11.42
CA ASN A 77 -15.37 0.39 -11.95
C ASN A 77 -15.91 1.08 -13.19
N SER A 78 -15.84 2.42 -13.24
CA SER A 78 -16.35 3.18 -14.39
C SER A 78 -15.58 2.90 -15.67
N ILE A 79 -14.33 2.44 -15.57
CA ILE A 79 -13.52 2.07 -16.72
C ILE A 79 -13.31 0.55 -16.80
N LYS A 80 -14.16 -0.22 -16.09
CA LYS A 80 -14.18 -1.67 -16.10
C LYS A 80 -12.89 -2.31 -15.58
N LEU A 81 -12.25 -1.67 -14.62
CA LEU A 81 -11.11 -2.20 -13.91
C LEU A 81 -11.49 -2.49 -12.47
N ARG A 82 -10.74 -3.39 -11.84
CA ARG A 82 -10.88 -3.71 -10.42
C ARG A 82 -9.53 -3.53 -9.74
N ARG A 83 -9.56 -3.44 -8.41
CA ARG A 83 -8.32 -3.26 -7.65
C ARG A 83 -7.29 -4.34 -7.94
N LYS A 84 -7.72 -5.55 -8.19
CA LYS A 84 -6.80 -6.66 -8.50
C LYS A 84 -6.10 -6.51 -9.86
N ASP A 85 -6.56 -5.59 -10.70
CA ASP A 85 -5.98 -5.37 -12.02
C ASP A 85 -4.89 -4.29 -12.01
N VAL A 86 -4.74 -3.57 -10.90
CA VAL A 86 -3.82 -2.43 -10.79
C VAL A 86 -2.96 -2.57 -9.55
N PHE A 87 -1.83 -1.84 -9.53
CA PHE A 87 -1.02 -1.77 -8.32
C PHE A 87 -1.27 -0.44 -7.63
N ILE A 88 -1.47 -0.47 -6.32
CA ILE A 88 -1.82 0.71 -5.53
C ILE A 88 -0.82 0.84 -4.37
N THR A 89 -0.22 2.01 -4.23
CA THR A 89 0.70 2.29 -3.14
C THR A 89 0.69 3.78 -2.80
N SER A 90 1.57 4.21 -1.92
CA SER A 90 1.73 5.61 -1.53
C SER A 90 3.20 5.96 -1.45
N VAL A 91 3.52 7.24 -1.58
CA VAL A 91 4.89 7.72 -1.41
C VAL A 91 5.41 7.38 -0.03
N LEU A 92 4.65 7.73 1.02
CA LEU A 92 4.97 7.31 2.37
C LEU A 92 4.32 5.96 2.65
N LYS A 93 5.06 5.09 3.33
CA LYS A 93 4.55 3.77 3.73
C LYS A 93 4.03 3.76 5.16
N CYS A 94 4.18 4.86 5.88
CA CYS A 94 3.74 5.00 7.25
C CYS A 94 2.87 6.25 7.39
N ARG A 95 1.82 6.15 8.21
CA ARG A 95 0.94 7.30 8.46
C ARG A 95 1.68 8.36 9.26
N PRO A 96 1.75 9.62 8.75
CA PRO A 96 2.31 10.70 9.55
C PRO A 96 1.36 11.05 10.70
N PRO A 97 1.89 11.52 11.84
CA PRO A 97 1.03 11.96 12.94
C PRO A 97 0.04 13.02 12.47
N HIS A 98 -1.23 12.84 12.83
CA HIS A 98 -2.31 13.76 12.46
C HIS A 98 -2.41 14.01 10.95
N ASN A 99 -1.98 13.03 10.14
CA ASN A 99 -2.03 13.14 8.67
C ASN A 99 -1.29 14.36 8.12
N ARG A 100 -0.21 14.79 8.81
CA ARG A 100 0.53 15.94 8.32
C ARG A 100 1.20 15.66 6.98
N MET A 101 1.58 16.72 6.26
CA MET A 101 2.28 16.57 4.98
C MET A 101 3.65 15.95 5.19
N PRO A 102 4.15 15.17 4.20
CA PRO A 102 5.50 14.64 4.27
C PRO A 102 6.53 15.77 4.33
N LYS A 103 7.60 15.52 5.07
CA LYS A 103 8.74 16.45 5.09
C LYS A 103 9.56 16.27 3.82
N ALA A 104 10.15 17.36 3.37
CA ALA A 104 11.02 17.34 2.19
C ALA A 104 12.27 16.47 2.40
#